data_a4c26843f35d814a05be4c04f8d267fa
#
_entry.id   a4c26843f35d814a05be4c04f8d267fa
#
_cell.length_a   1.000
_cell.length_b   1.000
_cell.length_c   1.000
_cell.angle_alpha   90.00
_cell.angle_beta   90.00
_cell.angle_gamma   90.00
#
_symmetry.space_group_name_H-M   'P 1'
#
loop_
_entity.id
_entity.type
_entity.pdbx_description
1 polymer ?
#
loop_
_entity_poly.entity_id
_entity_poly.type
_entity_poly.pdbx_seq_one_letter_code
_entity_poly.pdbx_strand_id
1 'polypeptide(L)'
;MSKHRTALYTSRLQLGLTIIFIATPFLFLLLLALFTQLTVTGLFIDFSISIWRLAIAYIIAVSLAWILALVFASGSRSKIALPLFDILQSFPTFAIVPIVVLTFGATTLTIIIFLVITVIWPILFSIVNALKLIKKEYH
;
A
#
# COMPACT_ATOMS: atom_id res chain seq x y z
N MET A 1 -33.16 33.62 -10.87
CA MET A 1 -32.72 32.81 -12.04
C MET A 1 -31.19 32.51 -12.09
N SER A 2 -30.32 33.07 -11.25
CA SER A 2 -28.86 32.86 -11.32
C SER A 2 -28.35 31.57 -10.65
N LYS A 3 -28.92 31.14 -9.53
CA LYS A 3 -28.45 29.96 -8.76
C LYS A 3 -28.55 28.62 -9.53
N HIS A 4 -29.50 28.46 -10.41
CA HIS A 4 -29.60 27.19 -11.20
C HIS A 4 -28.55 27.07 -12.30
N ARG A 5 -28.07 28.16 -12.85
CA ARG A 5 -27.02 28.14 -13.88
C ARG A 5 -25.65 27.82 -13.28
N THR A 6 -25.34 28.32 -12.09
CA THR A 6 -24.07 28.01 -11.40
C THR A 6 -23.99 26.55 -10.97
N ALA A 7 -25.08 25.94 -10.50
CA ALA A 7 -25.13 24.53 -10.12
C ALA A 7 -24.90 23.58 -11.30
N LEU A 8 -25.44 23.91 -12.47
CA LEU A 8 -25.23 23.12 -13.70
C LEU A 8 -23.80 23.26 -14.25
N TYR A 9 -23.19 24.41 -14.09
CA TYR A 9 -21.81 24.65 -14.51
C TYR A 9 -20.81 23.87 -13.63
N THR A 10 -20.99 23.88 -12.31
CA THR A 10 -20.15 23.14 -11.37
C THR A 10 -20.27 21.62 -11.57
N SER A 11 -21.47 21.11 -11.85
CA SER A 11 -21.65 19.67 -12.09
C SER A 11 -20.98 19.20 -13.40
N ARG A 12 -21.04 19.99 -14.47
CA ARG A 12 -20.37 19.67 -15.74
C ARG A 12 -18.86 19.74 -15.63
N LEU A 13 -18.35 20.71 -14.86
CA LEU A 13 -16.91 20.88 -14.63
C LEU A 13 -16.37 19.73 -13.76
N GLN A 14 -17.11 19.32 -12.73
CA GLN A 14 -16.76 18.15 -11.92
C GLN A 14 -16.76 16.86 -12.74
N LEU A 15 -17.77 16.68 -13.59
CA LEU A 15 -17.87 15.51 -14.46
C LEU A 15 -16.71 15.45 -15.47
N GLY A 16 -16.35 16.60 -16.06
CA GLY A 16 -15.18 16.71 -16.94
C GLY A 16 -13.87 16.38 -16.22
N LEU A 17 -13.64 16.91 -15.02
CA LEU A 17 -12.47 16.63 -14.21
C LEU A 17 -12.39 15.15 -13.82
N THR A 18 -13.50 14.54 -13.46
CA THR A 18 -13.57 13.11 -13.12
C THR A 18 -13.23 12.24 -14.33
N ILE A 19 -13.76 12.57 -15.51
CA ILE A 19 -13.44 11.83 -16.74
C ILE A 19 -11.95 11.97 -17.09
N ILE A 20 -11.38 13.17 -17.00
CA ILE A 20 -9.94 13.40 -17.23
C ILE A 20 -9.11 12.60 -16.24
N PHE A 21 -9.45 12.62 -14.95
CA PHE A 21 -8.73 11.89 -13.91
C PHE A 21 -8.75 10.38 -14.15
N ILE A 22 -9.90 9.83 -14.56
CA ILE A 22 -10.04 8.40 -14.89
C ILE A 22 -9.31 8.06 -16.21
N ALA A 23 -9.38 8.94 -17.23
CA ALA A 23 -8.77 8.71 -18.53
C ALA A 23 -7.23 8.83 -18.51
N THR A 24 -6.67 9.66 -17.62
CA THR A 24 -5.22 9.94 -17.58
C THR A 24 -4.35 8.69 -17.44
N PRO A 25 -4.60 7.73 -16.53
CA PRO A 25 -3.78 6.52 -16.42
C PRO A 25 -3.87 5.64 -17.67
N PHE A 26 -5.04 5.57 -18.33
CA PHE A 26 -5.19 4.80 -19.57
C PHE A 26 -4.46 5.46 -20.73
N LEU A 27 -4.53 6.79 -20.83
CA LEU A 27 -3.78 7.55 -21.83
C LEU A 27 -2.27 7.40 -21.64
N PHE A 28 -1.81 7.44 -20.39
CA PHE A 28 -0.41 7.23 -20.04
C PHE A 28 0.08 5.82 -20.41
N LEU A 29 -0.70 4.78 -20.13
CA LEU A 29 -0.40 3.40 -20.53
C LEU A 29 -0.37 3.24 -22.06
N LEU A 30 -1.29 3.89 -22.77
CA LEU A 30 -1.33 3.87 -24.23
C LEU A 30 -0.09 4.56 -24.83
N LEU A 31 0.31 5.71 -24.29
CA LEU A 31 1.53 6.40 -24.69
C LEU A 31 2.77 5.54 -24.39
N LEU A 32 2.87 4.93 -23.21
CA LEU A 32 3.95 4.00 -22.88
C LEU A 32 4.00 2.83 -23.86
N ALA A 33 2.87 2.21 -24.20
CA ALA A 33 2.82 1.11 -25.15
C ALA A 33 3.30 1.51 -26.54
N LEU A 34 2.97 2.73 -26.98
CA LEU A 34 3.41 3.26 -28.28
C LEU A 34 4.91 3.55 -28.32
N PHE A 35 5.49 4.08 -27.23
CA PHE A 35 6.91 4.45 -27.20
C PHE A 35 7.86 3.29 -26.87
N THR A 36 7.39 2.27 -26.12
CA THR A 36 8.26 1.20 -25.60
C THR A 36 8.07 -0.14 -26.30
N GLN A 37 7.27 -0.22 -27.37
CA GLN A 37 6.92 -1.46 -28.09
C GLN A 37 6.37 -2.57 -27.17
N LEU A 38 5.79 -2.19 -26.01
CA LEU A 38 5.16 -3.12 -25.09
C LEU A 38 3.91 -3.71 -25.73
N THR A 39 3.83 -5.04 -25.76
CA THR A 39 2.62 -5.71 -26.19
C THR A 39 1.56 -5.64 -25.09
N VAL A 40 0.31 -5.40 -25.47
CA VAL A 40 -0.82 -5.38 -24.52
C VAL A 40 -0.88 -6.68 -23.71
N THR A 41 -0.61 -7.81 -24.35
CA THR A 41 -0.55 -9.13 -23.71
C THR A 41 0.55 -9.19 -22.64
N GLY A 42 1.74 -8.67 -22.91
CA GLY A 42 2.84 -8.60 -21.94
C GLY A 42 2.47 -7.77 -20.71
N LEU A 43 1.83 -6.61 -20.92
CA LEU A 43 1.35 -5.76 -19.82
C LEU A 43 0.34 -6.49 -18.93
N PHE A 44 -0.59 -7.24 -19.51
CA PHE A 44 -1.55 -8.03 -18.73
C PHE A 44 -0.88 -9.14 -17.91
N ILE A 45 0.11 -9.81 -18.48
CA ILE A 45 0.87 -10.85 -17.78
C ILE A 45 1.65 -10.23 -16.62
N ASP A 46 2.40 -9.15 -16.85
CA ASP A 46 3.19 -8.47 -15.82
C ASP A 46 2.31 -7.89 -14.71
N PHE A 47 1.15 -7.35 -15.06
CA PHE A 47 0.17 -6.88 -14.10
C PHE A 47 -0.38 -8.01 -13.22
N SER A 48 -0.74 -9.14 -13.83
CA SER A 48 -1.24 -10.32 -13.12
C SER A 48 -0.20 -10.89 -12.16
N ILE A 49 1.06 -10.98 -12.60
CA ILE A 49 2.18 -11.40 -11.76
C ILE A 49 2.39 -10.43 -10.59
N SER A 50 2.27 -9.13 -10.85
CA SER A 50 2.42 -8.10 -9.80
C SER A 50 1.31 -8.18 -8.76
N ILE A 51 0.07 -8.38 -9.16
CA ILE A 51 -1.07 -8.60 -8.25
C ILE A 51 -0.84 -9.85 -7.40
N TRP A 52 -0.38 -10.94 -8.01
CA TRP A 52 -0.12 -12.19 -7.30
C TRP A 52 0.99 -12.02 -6.23
N ARG A 53 2.09 -11.36 -6.58
CA ARG A 53 3.16 -11.03 -5.63
C ARG A 53 2.66 -10.15 -4.48
N LEU A 54 1.84 -9.15 -4.78
CA LEU A 54 1.24 -8.27 -3.78
C LEU A 54 0.29 -9.05 -2.86
N ALA A 55 -0.54 -9.95 -3.40
CA ALA A 55 -1.46 -10.77 -2.60
C ALA A 55 -0.71 -11.69 -1.62
N ILE A 56 0.35 -12.36 -2.08
CA ILE A 56 1.21 -13.19 -1.21
C ILE A 56 1.86 -12.32 -0.12
N ALA A 57 2.46 -11.20 -0.50
CA ALA A 57 3.10 -10.29 0.45
C ALA A 57 2.10 -9.75 1.49
N TYR A 58 0.88 -9.42 1.07
CA TYR A 58 -0.17 -8.95 1.97
C TYR A 58 -0.60 -10.02 2.98
N ILE A 59 -0.81 -11.26 2.54
CA ILE A 59 -1.17 -12.38 3.44
C ILE A 59 -0.07 -12.61 4.48
N ILE A 60 1.20 -12.61 4.06
CA ILE A 60 2.34 -12.75 4.97
C ILE A 60 2.40 -11.57 5.94
N ALA A 61 2.27 -10.34 5.45
CA ALA A 61 2.33 -9.13 6.27
C ALA A 61 1.20 -9.10 7.32
N VAL A 62 -0.03 -9.45 6.94
CA VAL A 62 -1.18 -9.55 7.87
C VAL A 62 -0.91 -10.58 8.95
N SER A 63 -0.46 -11.77 8.57
CA SER A 63 -0.16 -12.86 9.52
C SER A 63 0.91 -12.45 10.51
N LEU A 64 2.01 -11.88 10.04
CA LEU A 64 3.09 -11.39 10.90
C LEU A 64 2.64 -10.23 11.78
N ALA A 65 1.89 -9.27 11.25
CA ALA A 65 1.38 -8.13 12.01
C ALA A 65 0.43 -8.59 13.14
N TRP A 66 -0.42 -9.58 12.90
CA TRP A 66 -1.25 -10.19 13.94
C TRP A 66 -0.42 -10.83 15.05
N ILE A 67 0.57 -11.64 14.68
CA ILE A 67 1.47 -12.29 15.65
C ILE A 67 2.19 -11.22 16.50
N LEU A 68 2.77 -10.21 15.85
CA LEU A 68 3.46 -9.11 16.54
C LEU A 68 2.51 -8.32 17.46
N ALA A 69 1.29 -8.02 16.98
CA ALA A 69 0.29 -7.32 17.79
C ALA A 69 -0.10 -8.13 19.03
N LEU A 70 -0.39 -9.42 18.90
CA LEU A 70 -0.76 -10.27 20.02
C LEU A 70 0.35 -10.41 21.05
N VAL A 71 1.60 -10.52 20.61
CA VAL A 71 2.77 -10.70 21.50
C VAL A 71 3.18 -9.39 22.18
N PHE A 72 3.10 -8.26 21.47
CA PHE A 72 3.73 -7.01 21.91
C PHE A 72 2.76 -5.87 22.20
N ALA A 73 1.47 -5.94 21.81
CA ALA A 73 0.53 -4.83 22.01
C ALA A 73 -0.01 -4.72 23.45
N SER A 74 0.25 -5.72 24.31
CA SER A 74 -0.32 -5.74 25.67
C SER A 74 0.75 -5.91 26.77
N GLY A 75 0.41 -5.44 27.99
CA GLY A 75 1.25 -5.59 29.17
C GLY A 75 2.53 -4.74 29.17
N SER A 76 3.52 -5.16 29.93
CA SER A 76 4.79 -4.43 30.07
C SER A 76 5.61 -4.39 28.78
N ARG A 77 5.44 -5.38 27.89
CA ARG A 77 6.12 -5.44 26.60
C ARG A 77 5.74 -4.31 25.65
N SER A 78 4.49 -3.84 25.73
CA SER A 78 4.01 -2.75 24.87
C SER A 78 4.75 -1.42 25.11
N LYS A 79 5.26 -1.20 26.33
CA LYS A 79 5.99 0.03 26.70
C LYS A 79 7.30 0.19 25.91
N ILE A 80 7.92 -0.91 25.54
CA ILE A 80 9.19 -0.92 24.79
C ILE A 80 8.94 -1.17 23.30
N ALA A 81 8.07 -2.13 22.98
CA ALA A 81 7.84 -2.55 21.61
C ALA A 81 7.17 -1.47 20.74
N LEU A 82 6.18 -0.73 21.28
CA LEU A 82 5.49 0.28 20.49
C LEU A 82 6.40 1.44 20.08
N PRO A 83 7.22 2.06 20.97
CA PRO A 83 8.18 3.07 20.55
C PRO A 83 9.22 2.52 19.55
N LEU A 84 9.65 1.26 19.72
CA LEU A 84 10.58 0.62 18.79
C LEU A 84 9.94 0.47 17.39
N PHE A 85 8.67 0.05 17.32
CA PHE A 85 7.94 -0.05 16.07
C PHE A 85 7.75 1.31 15.41
N ASP A 86 7.50 2.39 16.19
CA ASP A 86 7.43 3.75 15.67
C ASP A 86 8.75 4.20 15.02
N ILE A 87 9.89 3.84 15.61
CA ILE A 87 11.20 4.12 15.03
C ILE A 87 11.39 3.32 13.73
N LEU A 88 11.05 2.03 13.75
CA LEU A 88 11.23 1.15 12.60
C LEU A 88 10.35 1.55 11.41
N GLN A 89 9.10 1.98 11.64
CA GLN A 89 8.24 2.47 10.56
C GLN A 89 8.71 3.81 9.97
N SER A 90 9.39 4.64 10.76
CA SER A 90 9.92 5.91 10.28
C SER A 90 11.13 5.73 9.36
N PHE A 91 11.71 4.54 9.33
CA PHE A 91 12.84 4.24 8.46
C PHE A 91 12.38 4.22 6.99
N PRO A 92 13.06 4.93 6.08
CA PRO A 92 12.65 4.98 4.69
C PRO A 92 12.82 3.59 4.05
N THR A 93 11.70 2.92 3.82
CA THR A 93 11.68 1.53 3.31
C THR A 93 12.46 1.40 2.00
N PHE A 94 12.45 2.44 1.15
CA PHE A 94 13.23 2.45 -0.09
C PHE A 94 14.75 2.40 0.12
N ALA A 95 15.26 2.83 1.29
CA ALA A 95 16.68 2.72 1.61
C ALA A 95 17.12 1.26 1.85
N ILE A 96 16.18 0.36 2.14
CA ILE A 96 16.45 -1.08 2.35
C ILE A 96 16.55 -1.82 1.00
N VAL A 97 15.95 -1.29 -0.09
CA VAL A 97 15.94 -1.95 -1.41
C VAL A 97 17.32 -2.40 -1.88
N PRO A 98 18.37 -1.55 -1.89
CA PRO A 98 19.70 -1.97 -2.32
C PRO A 98 20.24 -3.13 -1.48
N ILE A 99 20.01 -3.12 -0.17
CA ILE A 99 20.48 -4.17 0.74
C ILE A 99 19.79 -5.49 0.43
N VAL A 100 18.46 -5.47 0.26
CA VAL A 100 17.68 -6.67 -0.05
C VAL A 100 18.07 -7.23 -1.42
N VAL A 101 18.25 -6.36 -2.42
CA VAL A 101 18.69 -6.76 -3.77
C VAL A 101 20.11 -7.34 -3.75
N LEU A 102 21.04 -6.76 -2.99
CA LEU A 102 22.40 -7.29 -2.87
C LEU A 102 22.44 -8.64 -2.17
N THR A 103 21.52 -8.87 -1.21
CA THR A 103 21.49 -10.11 -0.43
C THR A 103 20.79 -11.25 -1.17
N PHE A 104 19.65 -10.98 -1.80
CA PHE A 104 18.79 -11.99 -2.40
C PHE A 104 18.74 -11.94 -3.94
N GLY A 105 19.45 -10.99 -4.55
CA GLY A 105 19.38 -10.74 -5.99
C GLY A 105 18.09 -10.06 -6.42
N ALA A 106 17.97 -9.74 -7.70
CA ALA A 106 16.76 -9.16 -8.31
C ALA A 106 15.73 -10.25 -8.64
N THR A 107 15.17 -10.89 -7.62
CA THR A 107 14.27 -12.05 -7.75
C THR A 107 12.83 -11.70 -7.34
N THR A 108 11.89 -12.60 -7.65
CA THR A 108 10.51 -12.50 -7.15
C THR A 108 10.46 -12.51 -5.62
N LEU A 109 11.33 -13.29 -4.97
CA LEU A 109 11.43 -13.34 -3.51
C LEU A 109 11.82 -11.98 -2.93
N THR A 110 12.79 -11.31 -3.54
CA THR A 110 13.22 -9.95 -3.17
C THR A 110 12.07 -8.97 -3.19
N ILE A 111 11.24 -9.01 -4.24
CA ILE A 111 10.06 -8.14 -4.37
C ILE A 111 9.05 -8.44 -3.26
N ILE A 112 8.78 -9.71 -2.98
CA ILE A 112 7.84 -10.12 -1.92
C ILE A 112 8.34 -9.67 -0.55
N ILE A 113 9.61 -9.88 -0.23
CA ILE A 113 10.21 -9.44 1.04
C ILE A 113 10.09 -7.93 1.20
N PHE A 114 10.43 -7.17 0.15
CA PHE A 114 10.29 -5.71 0.16
C PHE A 114 8.85 -5.26 0.39
N LEU A 115 7.89 -5.87 -0.30
CA LEU A 115 6.46 -5.57 -0.12
C LEU A 115 5.99 -5.90 1.31
N VAL A 116 6.42 -7.04 1.88
CA VAL A 116 6.10 -7.41 3.27
C VAL A 116 6.61 -6.35 4.24
N ILE A 117 7.89 -5.96 4.12
CA ILE A 117 8.50 -4.93 4.99
C ILE A 117 7.75 -3.60 4.87
N THR A 118 7.30 -3.23 3.67
CA THR A 118 6.57 -1.98 3.44
C THR A 118 5.17 -1.99 4.04
N VAL A 119 4.45 -3.11 3.89
CA VAL A 119 3.02 -3.19 4.22
C VAL A 119 2.77 -3.60 5.67
N ILE A 120 3.74 -4.25 6.34
CA ILE A 120 3.56 -4.76 7.70
C ILE A 120 3.26 -3.64 8.72
N TRP A 121 3.92 -2.48 8.61
CA TRP A 121 3.80 -1.39 9.59
C TRP A 121 2.41 -0.78 9.66
N PRO A 122 1.79 -0.31 8.57
CA PRO A 122 0.43 0.23 8.63
C PRO A 122 -0.58 -0.80 9.11
N ILE A 123 -0.42 -2.08 8.78
CA ILE A 123 -1.30 -3.14 9.26
C ILE A 123 -1.12 -3.35 10.76
N LEU A 124 0.12 -3.47 11.24
CA LEU A 124 0.44 -3.65 12.65
C LEU A 124 -0.16 -2.53 13.51
N PHE A 125 0.06 -1.26 13.11
CA PHE A 125 -0.50 -0.13 13.86
C PHE A 125 -2.01 -0.08 13.81
N SER A 126 -2.63 -0.45 12.71
CA SER A 126 -4.10 -0.58 12.60
C SER A 126 -4.64 -1.59 13.61
N ILE A 127 -4.02 -2.78 13.70
CA ILE A 127 -4.42 -3.84 14.63
C ILE A 127 -4.19 -3.39 16.08
N VAL A 128 -3.03 -2.82 16.39
CA VAL A 128 -2.71 -2.32 17.74
C VAL A 128 -3.69 -1.25 18.19
N ASN A 129 -4.06 -0.32 17.32
CA ASN A 129 -5.03 0.71 17.64
C ASN A 129 -6.43 0.13 17.86
N ALA A 130 -6.86 -0.82 17.04
CA ALA A 130 -8.12 -1.54 17.22
C ALA A 130 -8.17 -2.26 18.59
N LEU A 131 -7.10 -2.98 18.94
CA LEU A 131 -7.01 -3.68 20.23
C LEU A 131 -7.06 -2.72 21.44
N LYS A 132 -6.45 -1.54 21.33
CA LYS A 132 -6.53 -0.50 22.37
C LYS A 132 -7.94 0.06 22.54
N LEU A 133 -8.67 0.26 21.46
CA LEU A 133 -10.07 0.75 21.51
C LEU A 133 -10.98 -0.26 22.21
N ILE A 134 -10.90 -1.54 21.84
CA ILE A 134 -11.69 -2.61 22.48
C ILE A 134 -11.43 -2.63 23.98
N LYS A 135 -10.16 -2.57 24.41
CA LYS A 135 -9.81 -2.59 25.84
C LYS A 135 -10.37 -1.41 26.63
N LYS A 136 -10.56 -0.24 25.98
CA LYS A 136 -11.11 0.95 26.64
C LYS A 136 -12.62 0.88 26.85
N GLU A 137 -13.35 0.13 26.04
CA GLU A 137 -14.81 -0.03 26.15
C GLU A 137 -15.22 -1.03 27.25
N TYR A 138 -14.31 -1.91 27.66
CA TYR A 138 -14.57 -2.96 28.68
C TYR A 138 -14.04 -2.60 30.09
N HIS A 139 -13.59 -1.36 30.29
CA HIS A 139 -13.19 -0.80 31.60
C HIS A 139 -13.98 0.47 31.92
#